data_53a75600632385f590c7bd2b34b54ea6
#
_entry.id   53a75600632385f590c7bd2b34b54ea6
#
_cell.length_a   1.000
_cell.length_b   1.000
_cell.length_c   1.000
_cell.angle_alpha   90.00
_cell.angle_beta   90.00
_cell.angle_gamma   90.00
#
_symmetry.space_group_name_H-M   'P 1'
#
loop_
_entity.id
_entity.type
_entity.pdbx_description
1 polymer ?
#
loop_
_entity_poly.entity_id
_entity_poly.type
_entity_poly.pdbx_seq_one_letter_code
_entity_poly.pdbx_strand_id
1 'polypeptide(L)'
;MKNTNNVNPSSSSSYNLPYSLLDPNPSLINQHGNINDNISLIASIKTCRNGTIADGVSKLILVVDSNNPLQFSINGTKSDDLTNGTLSCLNQSNVDNLRSTANVIPKDIGNVRSVVAAVYTPPDSFNQDKGSNRTIDVNVSDPNNPAASAPLEIPIQLYRIPVVLIHGVWTNSEQTWVSTAWTAIDPKKTPFTKSLDDKGFTYTFADYEKHNSETFDPDANKTFGNYGINATRNAIHDILEEYHKCSIAASQVDVVDHSMGGLMARGFVQQPDYKGKENYMKGSIHRLITIGTPHSGGHLSKILYDHRDDWYCLDGIQITPARTCKVEPKKLRTIYADYKTPIDKGAVEALVPGSNAYSHLCQTNVKSYAIAGSWKSNAPVSHQFKEWEYKIIKDDLAFNLDGKDGFNDENDLVVSVKSQLGGLLYQIRQPETNNPPNEENIPNKSAVYPNTVHANFLIRHDTRVFSETYSSDIQRDVIALLNSSDDNKFANAIGDGSPRHPSNIE
;
A
#
# COMPACT_ATOMS: atom_id res chain seq x y z
N MET A 1 -11.56 -10.92 5.50
CA MET A 1 -12.79 -10.46 4.80
C MET A 1 -12.37 -9.48 3.72
N LYS A 2 -13.01 -9.55 2.53
CA LYS A 2 -12.78 -8.57 1.47
C LYS A 2 -13.94 -7.58 1.48
N ASN A 3 -13.65 -6.27 1.39
CA ASN A 3 -14.70 -5.29 1.13
C ASN A 3 -14.66 -4.91 -0.36
N THR A 4 -15.42 -5.66 -1.16
CA THR A 4 -15.62 -5.38 -2.59
C THR A 4 -16.96 -4.68 -2.87
N ASN A 5 -17.69 -4.25 -1.84
CA ASN A 5 -19.02 -3.66 -1.97
C ASN A 5 -19.03 -2.37 -2.83
N ASN A 6 -17.89 -1.73 -3.00
CA ASN A 6 -17.75 -0.52 -3.81
C ASN A 6 -17.45 -0.78 -5.29
N VAL A 7 -17.29 -2.06 -5.67
CA VAL A 7 -17.08 -2.50 -7.05
C VAL A 7 -18.35 -3.19 -7.51
N ASN A 8 -19.33 -2.42 -7.98
CA ASN A 8 -20.55 -2.99 -8.55
C ASN A 8 -20.34 -3.30 -10.04
N PRO A 9 -20.62 -4.54 -10.49
CA PRO A 9 -20.70 -4.80 -11.92
C PRO A 9 -21.86 -3.98 -12.51
N SER A 10 -21.54 -3.00 -13.34
CA SER A 10 -22.57 -2.39 -14.16
C SER A 10 -23.12 -3.49 -15.08
N SER A 11 -24.45 -3.71 -15.05
CA SER A 11 -25.11 -4.65 -15.94
C SER A 11 -24.78 -4.25 -17.38
N SER A 12 -23.90 -4.99 -18.03
CA SER A 12 -23.59 -4.81 -19.44
C SER A 12 -24.82 -5.22 -20.26
N SER A 13 -25.69 -4.26 -20.55
CA SER A 13 -26.59 -4.40 -21.69
C SER A 13 -25.72 -4.37 -22.94
N SER A 14 -25.72 -5.45 -23.69
CA SER A 14 -25.05 -5.56 -24.99
C SER A 14 -25.78 -4.70 -26.03
N TYR A 15 -25.71 -3.39 -25.88
CA TYR A 15 -26.06 -2.46 -26.93
C TYR A 15 -24.85 -2.34 -27.87
N ASN A 16 -25.07 -2.39 -29.20
CA ASN A 16 -24.05 -2.00 -30.19
C ASN A 16 -23.77 -0.50 -29.98
N LEU A 17 -22.91 -0.15 -29.08
CA LEU A 17 -22.42 1.21 -28.90
C LEU A 17 -21.52 1.55 -30.10
N PRO A 18 -21.57 2.80 -30.58
CA PRO A 18 -20.72 3.24 -31.70
C PRO A 18 -19.22 3.30 -31.33
N TYR A 19 -18.87 2.91 -30.13
CA TYR A 19 -17.51 2.88 -29.60
C TYR A 19 -17.27 1.63 -28.75
N SER A 20 -15.99 1.33 -28.53
CA SER A 20 -15.55 0.30 -27.59
C SER A 20 -14.44 0.84 -26.71
N LEU A 21 -14.48 0.48 -25.41
CA LEU A 21 -13.40 0.68 -24.44
C LEU A 21 -12.69 -0.67 -24.28
N LEU A 22 -11.43 -0.75 -24.66
CA LEU A 22 -10.68 -2.00 -24.66
C LEU A 22 -9.53 -1.93 -23.65
N ASP A 23 -9.30 -3.03 -22.96
CA ASP A 23 -8.12 -3.23 -22.15
C ASP A 23 -6.96 -3.66 -23.05
N PRO A 24 -5.82 -2.95 -23.06
CA PRO A 24 -4.65 -3.38 -23.79
C PRO A 24 -4.19 -4.76 -23.34
N ASN A 25 -4.31 -5.75 -24.25
CA ASN A 25 -3.79 -7.09 -23.97
C ASN A 25 -2.26 -7.02 -23.70
N PRO A 26 -1.71 -7.80 -22.76
CA PRO A 26 -0.27 -7.86 -22.52
C PRO A 26 0.60 -8.10 -23.76
N SER A 27 0.07 -8.77 -24.80
CA SER A 27 0.74 -8.92 -26.09
C SER A 27 0.95 -7.60 -26.87
N LEU A 28 0.14 -6.58 -26.60
CA LEU A 28 0.30 -5.24 -27.17
C LEU A 28 1.34 -4.40 -26.42
N ILE A 29 1.75 -4.81 -25.24
CA ILE A 29 2.66 -4.04 -24.39
C ILE A 29 4.08 -4.51 -24.68
N ASN A 30 4.97 -3.57 -25.07
CA ASN A 30 6.37 -3.85 -25.31
C ASN A 30 7.17 -3.92 -23.97
N GLN A 31 8.45 -4.25 -24.07
CA GLN A 31 9.35 -4.35 -22.92
C GLN A 31 9.57 -3.02 -22.14
N HIS A 32 9.14 -1.89 -22.70
CA HIS A 32 9.20 -0.57 -22.06
C HIS A 32 7.84 -0.12 -21.49
N GLY A 33 6.81 -0.98 -21.55
CA GLY A 33 5.47 -0.66 -21.04
C GLY A 33 4.63 0.21 -22.00
N ASN A 34 5.04 0.38 -23.26
CA ASN A 34 4.30 1.14 -24.26
C ASN A 34 3.36 0.24 -25.06
N ILE A 35 2.20 0.79 -25.48
CA ILE A 35 1.25 0.07 -26.33
C ILE A 35 1.73 0.13 -27.78
N ASN A 36 1.85 -1.04 -28.42
CA ASN A 36 2.14 -1.16 -29.83
C ASN A 36 0.91 -0.73 -30.68
N ASP A 37 1.16 -0.15 -31.82
CA ASP A 37 0.14 0.37 -32.74
C ASP A 37 -0.45 -0.66 -33.71
N ASN A 38 -0.34 -1.93 -33.38
CA ASN A 38 -0.88 -2.99 -34.24
C ASN A 38 -2.41 -2.99 -34.19
N ILE A 39 -3.01 -2.24 -35.11
CA ILE A 39 -4.47 -2.05 -35.19
C ILE A 39 -5.21 -3.36 -35.41
N SER A 40 -4.65 -4.31 -36.16
CA SER A 40 -5.28 -5.62 -36.38
C SER A 40 -5.34 -6.43 -35.08
N LEU A 41 -4.32 -6.33 -34.26
CA LEU A 41 -4.31 -6.96 -32.95
C LEU A 41 -5.26 -6.24 -31.98
N ILE A 42 -5.31 -4.90 -32.00
CA ILE A 42 -6.29 -4.11 -31.26
C ILE A 42 -7.70 -4.51 -31.59
N ALA A 43 -8.02 -4.64 -32.92
CA ALA A 43 -9.32 -5.07 -33.36
C ALA A 43 -9.70 -6.50 -32.96
N SER A 44 -8.72 -7.32 -32.62
CA SER A 44 -8.94 -8.69 -32.12
C SER A 44 -9.25 -8.76 -30.64
N ILE A 45 -9.09 -7.66 -29.88
CA ILE A 45 -9.39 -7.60 -28.44
C ILE A 45 -10.89 -7.74 -28.24
N LYS A 46 -11.28 -8.74 -27.43
CA LYS A 46 -12.68 -8.99 -27.08
C LYS A 46 -13.05 -8.48 -25.69
N THR A 47 -12.08 -8.09 -24.90
CA THR A 47 -12.29 -7.64 -23.53
C THR A 47 -12.68 -6.18 -23.52
N CYS A 48 -13.97 -5.90 -23.41
CA CYS A 48 -14.47 -4.55 -23.19
C CYS A 48 -14.39 -4.18 -21.72
N ARG A 49 -14.14 -2.89 -21.45
CA ARG A 49 -14.11 -2.30 -20.10
C ARG A 49 -15.18 -1.21 -19.98
N ASN A 50 -15.61 -0.94 -18.75
CA ASN A 50 -16.51 0.18 -18.46
C ASN A 50 -15.74 1.36 -17.86
N GLY A 51 -14.51 1.11 -17.40
CA GLY A 51 -13.70 2.11 -16.76
C GLY A 51 -12.32 1.60 -16.35
N THR A 52 -11.63 2.40 -15.57
CA THR A 52 -10.28 2.13 -15.10
C THR A 52 -10.08 2.70 -13.69
N ILE A 53 -9.00 2.30 -13.01
CA ILE A 53 -8.58 2.90 -11.73
C ILE A 53 -7.67 4.12 -11.96
N ALA A 54 -7.57 5.00 -10.95
CA ALA A 54 -6.81 6.25 -11.01
C ALA A 54 -5.33 6.05 -10.62
N ASP A 55 -4.63 5.12 -11.29
CA ASP A 55 -3.24 4.74 -10.97
C ASP A 55 -2.19 5.29 -11.94
N GLY A 56 -2.59 6.14 -12.91
CA GLY A 56 -1.69 6.67 -13.92
C GLY A 56 -1.20 5.64 -14.94
N VAL A 57 -1.57 4.36 -14.81
CA VAL A 57 -0.99 3.23 -15.54
C VAL A 57 -2.03 2.41 -16.31
N SER A 58 -3.19 2.15 -15.73
CA SER A 58 -4.26 1.26 -16.27
C SER A 58 -4.97 1.89 -17.46
N LYS A 59 -4.35 1.84 -18.62
CA LYS A 59 -4.81 2.51 -19.84
C LYS A 59 -6.03 1.84 -20.46
N LEU A 60 -6.82 2.63 -21.18
CA LEU A 60 -7.91 2.15 -22.05
C LEU A 60 -7.64 2.56 -23.50
N ILE A 61 -7.99 1.71 -24.45
CA ILE A 61 -8.02 2.03 -25.86
C ILE A 61 -9.47 2.36 -26.22
N LEU A 62 -9.70 3.61 -26.64
CA LEU A 62 -11.00 4.07 -27.15
C LEU A 62 -11.03 3.84 -28.65
N VAL A 63 -11.96 3.02 -29.12
CA VAL A 63 -12.09 2.69 -30.55
C VAL A 63 -13.45 3.17 -31.03
N VAL A 64 -13.44 3.90 -32.14
CA VAL A 64 -14.64 4.42 -32.83
C VAL A 64 -14.58 4.05 -34.31
N ASP A 65 -15.70 3.57 -34.87
CA ASP A 65 -15.83 3.33 -36.30
C ASP A 65 -15.91 4.64 -37.03
N SER A 66 -14.97 4.93 -37.92
CA SER A 66 -14.99 6.14 -38.75
C SER A 66 -14.05 6.03 -39.94
N ASN A 67 -14.48 6.57 -41.08
CA ASN A 67 -13.65 6.79 -42.26
C ASN A 67 -12.97 8.17 -42.25
N ASN A 68 -13.38 9.05 -41.33
CA ASN A 68 -12.84 10.40 -41.20
C ASN A 68 -11.89 10.50 -40.00
N PRO A 69 -10.91 11.40 -40.02
CA PRO A 69 -10.14 11.76 -38.85
C PRO A 69 -11.05 12.25 -37.73
N LEU A 70 -10.79 11.85 -36.49
CA LEU A 70 -11.55 12.26 -35.33
C LEU A 70 -10.63 12.95 -34.27
N GLN A 71 -11.22 13.91 -33.59
CA GLN A 71 -10.61 14.54 -32.41
C GLN A 71 -11.30 14.00 -31.15
N PHE A 72 -10.49 13.50 -30.24
CA PHE A 72 -10.91 13.12 -28.89
C PHE A 72 -10.52 14.23 -27.92
N SER A 73 -11.40 14.61 -27.00
CA SER A 73 -11.13 15.62 -25.98
C SER A 73 -11.79 15.26 -24.65
N ILE A 74 -11.07 15.42 -23.54
CA ILE A 74 -11.65 15.21 -22.21
C ILE A 74 -12.50 16.43 -21.86
N ASN A 75 -13.77 16.19 -21.50
CA ASN A 75 -14.74 17.25 -21.24
C ASN A 75 -14.36 18.04 -19.97
N GLY A 76 -14.55 19.36 -20.03
CA GLY A 76 -14.36 20.26 -18.89
C GLY A 76 -12.91 20.47 -18.43
N THR A 77 -11.93 19.93 -19.17
CA THR A 77 -10.51 20.01 -18.79
C THR A 77 -9.79 21.08 -19.59
N LYS A 78 -9.04 21.98 -18.92
CA LYS A 78 -8.08 22.85 -19.58
C LYS A 78 -6.92 22.01 -20.10
N SER A 79 -6.22 22.50 -21.13
CA SER A 79 -5.13 21.76 -21.79
C SER A 79 -4.04 21.20 -20.84
N ASP A 80 -3.86 21.87 -19.71
CA ASP A 80 -2.77 21.58 -18.75
C ASP A 80 -3.26 20.89 -17.46
N ASP A 81 -4.57 20.64 -17.35
CA ASP A 81 -5.18 19.97 -16.20
C ASP A 81 -5.20 18.45 -16.43
N LEU A 82 -4.35 17.73 -15.70
CA LEU A 82 -4.23 16.27 -15.78
C LEU A 82 -5.13 15.51 -14.78
N THR A 83 -5.96 16.21 -14.02
CA THR A 83 -6.82 15.61 -12.98
C THR A 83 -7.84 14.60 -13.53
N ASN A 84 -8.17 14.69 -14.81
CA ASN A 84 -9.06 13.77 -15.52
C ASN A 84 -8.31 12.79 -16.45
N GLY A 85 -6.98 12.69 -16.32
CA GLY A 85 -6.14 11.86 -17.18
C GLY A 85 -5.76 12.53 -18.47
N THR A 86 -5.25 11.73 -19.43
CA THR A 86 -4.70 12.22 -20.69
C THR A 86 -5.10 11.35 -21.87
N LEU A 87 -5.04 11.93 -23.07
CA LEU A 87 -5.27 11.26 -24.33
C LEU A 87 -3.99 11.28 -25.18
N SER A 88 -3.73 10.20 -25.89
CA SER A 88 -2.63 10.10 -26.87
C SER A 88 -3.04 9.27 -28.08
N CYS A 89 -2.31 9.45 -29.19
CA CYS A 89 -2.41 8.55 -30.34
C CYS A 89 -1.63 7.26 -30.07
N LEU A 90 -2.05 6.14 -30.69
CA LEU A 90 -1.41 4.83 -30.51
C LEU A 90 0.10 4.81 -30.81
N ASN A 91 0.59 5.66 -31.71
CA ASN A 91 1.99 5.68 -32.18
C ASN A 91 2.90 6.66 -31.43
N GLN A 92 2.40 7.34 -30.40
CA GLN A 92 3.21 8.32 -29.68
C GLN A 92 3.86 7.65 -28.47
N SER A 93 5.12 7.22 -28.65
CA SER A 93 5.97 6.69 -27.59
C SER A 93 6.55 7.76 -26.64
N ASN A 94 6.31 9.05 -26.91
CA ASN A 94 6.86 10.14 -26.13
C ASN A 94 5.86 10.62 -25.06
N VAL A 95 6.23 10.46 -23.81
CA VAL A 95 5.51 10.93 -22.62
C VAL A 95 5.27 12.45 -22.64
N ASP A 96 6.08 13.19 -23.42
CA ASP A 96 6.04 14.67 -23.50
C ASP A 96 4.82 15.23 -24.28
N ASN A 97 3.96 14.37 -24.84
CA ASN A 97 2.76 14.79 -25.62
C ASN A 97 1.44 14.35 -24.97
N LEU A 98 1.41 14.12 -23.67
CA LEU A 98 0.17 13.85 -22.95
C LEU A 98 -0.71 15.10 -22.92
N ARG A 99 -1.90 15.03 -23.51
CA ARG A 99 -2.84 16.18 -23.64
C ARG A 99 -4.25 15.76 -23.27
N SER A 100 -5.07 16.76 -22.97
CA SER A 100 -6.52 16.57 -22.87
C SER A 100 -7.19 16.32 -24.22
N THR A 101 -6.46 16.45 -25.33
CA THR A 101 -6.97 16.24 -26.70
C THR A 101 -6.01 15.40 -27.55
N ALA A 102 -6.56 14.52 -28.38
CA ALA A 102 -5.81 13.75 -29.37
C ALA A 102 -6.53 13.81 -30.74
N ASN A 103 -5.79 14.15 -31.80
CA ASN A 103 -6.26 14.07 -33.19
C ASN A 103 -5.78 12.75 -33.80
N VAL A 104 -6.69 11.91 -34.22
CA VAL A 104 -6.36 10.56 -34.67
C VAL A 104 -6.89 10.33 -36.11
N ILE A 105 -6.03 9.76 -36.94
CA ILE A 105 -6.34 9.41 -38.35
C ILE A 105 -6.86 7.97 -38.39
N PRO A 106 -7.89 7.69 -39.24
CA PRO A 106 -8.41 6.33 -39.42
C PRO A 106 -7.33 5.36 -39.91
N LYS A 107 -7.43 4.12 -39.44
CA LYS A 107 -6.66 2.99 -39.97
C LYS A 107 -7.60 1.87 -40.38
N ASP A 108 -7.33 1.26 -41.55
CA ASP A 108 -8.14 0.17 -42.07
C ASP A 108 -7.87 -1.14 -41.32
N ILE A 109 -8.95 -1.81 -40.95
CA ILE A 109 -8.94 -3.16 -40.40
C ILE A 109 -9.53 -4.10 -41.44
N GLY A 110 -8.65 -4.70 -42.22
CA GLY A 110 -9.09 -5.51 -43.37
C GLY A 110 -9.82 -4.67 -44.44
N ASN A 111 -10.45 -5.31 -45.40
CA ASN A 111 -11.02 -4.62 -46.58
C ASN A 111 -12.41 -4.00 -46.34
N VAL A 112 -12.93 -3.94 -45.11
CA VAL A 112 -14.37 -3.65 -44.90
C VAL A 112 -14.62 -2.60 -43.80
N ARG A 113 -13.64 -2.25 -42.98
CA ARG A 113 -13.86 -1.39 -41.79
C ARG A 113 -12.68 -0.49 -41.50
N SER A 114 -12.94 0.80 -41.35
CA SER A 114 -11.96 1.76 -40.82
C SER A 114 -12.29 2.13 -39.36
N VAL A 115 -11.29 2.22 -38.53
CA VAL A 115 -11.43 2.62 -37.15
C VAL A 115 -10.45 3.73 -36.76
N VAL A 116 -10.86 4.53 -35.80
CA VAL A 116 -10.04 5.53 -35.14
C VAL A 116 -9.85 5.07 -33.71
N ALA A 117 -8.59 5.06 -33.21
CA ALA A 117 -8.31 4.60 -31.89
C ALA A 117 -7.38 5.56 -31.14
N ALA A 118 -7.79 6.00 -29.95
CA ALA A 118 -7.00 6.80 -29.03
C ALA A 118 -6.69 6.00 -27.74
N VAL A 119 -5.64 6.37 -27.05
CA VAL A 119 -5.30 5.81 -25.72
C VAL A 119 -5.66 6.82 -24.64
N TYR A 120 -6.53 6.42 -23.74
CA TYR A 120 -6.76 7.13 -22.49
C TYR A 120 -5.85 6.58 -21.40
N THR A 121 -5.09 7.46 -20.75
CA THR A 121 -4.30 7.16 -19.57
C THR A 121 -4.97 7.82 -18.36
N PRO A 122 -5.37 7.08 -17.31
CA PRO A 122 -6.03 7.65 -16.16
C PRO A 122 -5.09 8.59 -15.39
N PRO A 123 -5.64 9.48 -14.54
CA PRO A 123 -4.81 10.28 -13.63
C PRO A 123 -4.15 9.39 -12.58
N ASP A 124 -3.08 9.89 -11.96
CA ASP A 124 -2.31 9.23 -10.90
C ASP A 124 -2.95 9.38 -9.50
N SER A 125 -4.18 9.87 -9.42
CA SER A 125 -4.96 9.99 -8.20
C SER A 125 -6.45 10.15 -8.50
N PHE A 126 -7.28 9.68 -7.58
CA PHE A 126 -8.73 9.78 -7.72
C PHE A 126 -9.27 11.22 -7.62
N ASN A 127 -8.57 12.07 -6.88
CA ASN A 127 -8.83 13.51 -6.74
C ASN A 127 -10.26 13.88 -6.26
N GLN A 128 -10.83 13.05 -5.38
CA GLN A 128 -12.07 13.35 -4.65
C GLN A 128 -11.98 12.80 -3.23
N ASP A 129 -12.54 13.54 -2.26
CA ASP A 129 -12.49 13.17 -0.84
C ASP A 129 -13.34 11.92 -0.53
N LYS A 130 -14.48 11.76 -1.21
CA LYS A 130 -15.44 10.65 -0.99
C LYS A 130 -15.90 10.02 -2.29
N GLY A 131 -16.47 8.83 -2.17
CA GLY A 131 -16.99 8.06 -3.28
C GLY A 131 -16.00 7.03 -3.81
N SER A 132 -16.53 5.96 -4.39
CA SER A 132 -15.74 4.85 -4.95
C SER A 132 -15.40 5.04 -6.42
N ASN A 133 -16.19 5.84 -7.14
CA ASN A 133 -15.99 6.13 -8.56
C ASN A 133 -16.54 7.52 -8.94
N ARG A 134 -16.13 7.98 -10.11
CA ARG A 134 -16.66 9.17 -10.81
C ARG A 134 -16.59 8.96 -12.33
N THR A 135 -17.35 9.73 -13.09
CA THR A 135 -17.36 9.66 -14.54
C THR A 135 -16.44 10.71 -15.16
N ILE A 136 -15.68 10.29 -16.15
CA ILE A 136 -14.91 11.15 -17.05
C ILE A 136 -15.55 11.03 -18.44
N ASP A 137 -15.95 12.15 -19.02
CA ASP A 137 -16.55 12.15 -20.37
C ASP A 137 -15.50 12.55 -21.40
N VAL A 138 -15.35 11.72 -22.42
CA VAL A 138 -14.51 11.99 -23.59
C VAL A 138 -15.41 12.30 -24.77
N ASN A 139 -15.31 13.53 -25.28
CA ASN A 139 -16.01 13.98 -26.48
C ASN A 139 -15.23 13.59 -27.74
N VAL A 140 -15.93 13.08 -28.72
CA VAL A 140 -15.38 12.72 -30.03
C VAL A 140 -16.08 13.50 -31.12
N SER A 141 -15.33 14.23 -31.93
CA SER A 141 -15.88 15.09 -33.01
C SER A 141 -15.06 14.99 -34.29
N ASP A 142 -15.66 15.30 -35.42
CA ASP A 142 -14.97 15.49 -36.69
C ASP A 142 -14.39 16.92 -36.74
N PRO A 143 -13.06 17.10 -36.71
CA PRO A 143 -12.44 18.44 -36.74
C PRO A 143 -12.70 19.20 -38.05
N ASN A 144 -13.02 18.48 -39.14
CA ASN A 144 -13.28 19.08 -40.45
C ASN A 144 -14.75 19.50 -40.61
N ASN A 145 -15.64 19.01 -39.74
CA ASN A 145 -17.06 19.32 -39.77
C ASN A 145 -17.67 19.46 -38.36
N PRO A 146 -17.22 20.42 -37.57
CA PRO A 146 -17.59 20.57 -36.16
C PRO A 146 -19.08 20.90 -35.95
N ALA A 147 -19.77 21.35 -36.98
CA ALA A 147 -21.18 21.73 -36.90
C ALA A 147 -22.17 20.63 -37.39
N ALA A 148 -21.68 19.51 -37.91
CA ALA A 148 -22.54 18.52 -38.58
C ALA A 148 -23.30 17.58 -37.63
N SER A 149 -22.82 17.39 -36.41
CA SER A 149 -23.48 16.54 -35.41
C SER A 149 -23.04 16.93 -33.99
N ALA A 150 -23.88 16.63 -33.01
CA ALA A 150 -23.44 16.66 -31.61
C ALA A 150 -22.25 15.73 -31.44
N PRO A 151 -21.23 16.10 -30.60
CA PRO A 151 -20.11 15.21 -30.32
C PRO A 151 -20.59 13.89 -29.71
N LEU A 152 -19.96 12.79 -30.11
CA LEU A 152 -20.16 11.51 -29.43
C LEU A 152 -19.51 11.60 -28.05
N GLU A 153 -20.27 11.36 -26.99
CA GLU A 153 -19.76 11.29 -25.63
C GLU A 153 -19.44 9.83 -25.25
N ILE A 154 -18.24 9.60 -24.78
CA ILE A 154 -17.77 8.30 -24.27
C ILE A 154 -17.56 8.44 -22.75
N PRO A 155 -18.46 7.92 -21.92
CA PRO A 155 -18.28 7.94 -20.46
C PRO A 155 -17.28 6.86 -20.04
N ILE A 156 -16.28 7.25 -19.27
CA ILE A 156 -15.30 6.37 -18.63
C ILE A 156 -15.53 6.43 -17.12
N GLN A 157 -15.80 5.28 -16.50
CA GLN A 157 -15.87 5.21 -15.05
C GLN A 157 -14.45 5.17 -14.47
N LEU A 158 -14.09 6.17 -13.67
CA LEU A 158 -12.83 6.23 -12.96
C LEU A 158 -13.06 5.78 -11.51
N TYR A 159 -12.34 4.74 -11.08
CA TYR A 159 -12.43 4.16 -9.75
C TYR A 159 -11.22 4.54 -8.89
N ARG A 160 -11.41 4.48 -7.56
CA ARG A 160 -10.27 4.55 -6.63
C ARG A 160 -9.36 3.35 -6.83
N ILE A 161 -8.08 3.57 -6.53
CA ILE A 161 -7.09 2.49 -6.45
C ILE A 161 -7.46 1.61 -5.26
N PRO A 162 -7.54 0.28 -5.42
CA PRO A 162 -7.79 -0.62 -4.30
C PRO A 162 -6.62 -0.66 -3.32
N VAL A 163 -6.91 -0.88 -2.03
CA VAL A 163 -5.92 -0.89 -0.96
C VAL A 163 -5.68 -2.32 -0.47
N VAL A 164 -4.41 -2.70 -0.32
CA VAL A 164 -4.01 -3.95 0.33
C VAL A 164 -3.43 -3.64 1.71
N LEU A 165 -4.01 -4.22 2.75
CA LEU A 165 -3.63 -4.06 4.14
C LEU A 165 -2.80 -5.25 4.60
N ILE A 166 -1.58 -5.01 5.12
CA ILE A 166 -0.64 -6.06 5.53
C ILE A 166 -0.35 -5.95 7.02
N HIS A 167 -0.64 -6.99 7.80
CA HIS A 167 -0.41 -7.00 9.25
C HIS A 167 1.03 -7.37 9.61
N GLY A 168 1.39 -7.22 10.89
CA GLY A 168 2.73 -7.48 11.42
C GLY A 168 2.93 -8.88 12.02
N VAL A 169 4.08 -9.05 12.69
CA VAL A 169 4.42 -10.25 13.45
C VAL A 169 3.44 -10.44 14.62
N TRP A 170 3.10 -11.70 14.94
CA TRP A 170 2.23 -12.12 16.06
C TRP A 170 0.84 -11.48 16.09
N THR A 171 0.39 -10.93 14.98
CA THR A 171 -0.96 -10.37 14.83
C THR A 171 -1.66 -11.01 13.63
N ASN A 172 -2.85 -10.56 13.35
CA ASN A 172 -3.60 -10.91 12.15
C ASN A 172 -4.36 -9.69 11.62
N SER A 173 -4.99 -9.85 10.48
CA SER A 173 -5.73 -8.76 9.83
C SER A 173 -6.87 -8.22 10.70
N GLU A 174 -7.57 -9.10 11.43
CA GLU A 174 -8.66 -8.70 12.33
C GLU A 174 -8.14 -7.81 13.46
N GLN A 175 -7.08 -8.24 14.15
CA GLN A 175 -6.52 -7.50 15.29
C GLN A 175 -5.90 -6.17 14.88
N THR A 176 -5.26 -6.13 13.73
CA THR A 176 -4.53 -4.94 13.27
C THR A 176 -5.45 -3.88 12.67
N TRP A 177 -6.45 -4.29 11.89
CA TRP A 177 -7.19 -3.38 11.03
C TRP A 177 -8.70 -3.25 11.31
N VAL A 178 -9.32 -4.30 11.87
CA VAL A 178 -10.79 -4.44 11.91
C VAL A 178 -11.35 -4.40 13.33
N SER A 179 -10.62 -4.91 14.32
CA SER A 179 -11.15 -5.18 15.66
C SER A 179 -11.78 -3.95 16.32
N THR A 180 -12.99 -4.12 16.82
CA THR A 180 -13.71 -3.12 17.62
C THR A 180 -13.49 -3.30 19.14
N ALA A 181 -12.67 -4.26 19.55
CA ALA A 181 -12.44 -4.57 20.97
C ALA A 181 -11.95 -3.35 21.77
N TRP A 182 -11.22 -2.47 21.13
CA TRP A 182 -10.68 -1.25 21.73
C TRP A 182 -11.66 -0.08 21.71
N THR A 183 -12.66 -0.06 20.81
CA THR A 183 -13.70 0.97 20.79
C THR A 183 -14.63 0.89 21.98
N ALA A 184 -14.80 -0.30 22.58
CA ALA A 184 -15.54 -0.49 23.81
C ALA A 184 -14.86 0.19 25.02
N ILE A 185 -13.54 0.35 24.96
CA ILE A 185 -12.73 0.99 26.03
C ILE A 185 -12.61 2.50 25.76
N ASP A 186 -12.42 2.88 24.50
CA ASP A 186 -12.33 4.27 24.08
C ASP A 186 -13.06 4.46 22.73
N PRO A 187 -14.22 5.14 22.72
CA PRO A 187 -15.01 5.38 21.50
C PRO A 187 -14.27 6.18 20.41
N LYS A 188 -13.14 6.83 20.75
CA LYS A 188 -12.29 7.56 19.79
C LYS A 188 -11.35 6.62 19.02
N LYS A 189 -11.16 5.38 19.48
CA LYS A 189 -10.32 4.37 18.83
C LYS A 189 -11.15 3.60 17.83
N THR A 190 -11.26 4.11 16.62
CA THR A 190 -11.99 3.45 15.52
C THR A 190 -11.10 2.46 14.77
N PRO A 191 -11.66 1.35 14.25
CA PRO A 191 -10.93 0.47 13.35
C PRO A 191 -10.42 1.21 12.13
N PHE A 192 -9.25 0.84 11.63
CA PHE A 192 -8.66 1.45 10.44
C PHE A 192 -9.56 1.30 9.21
N THR A 193 -10.16 0.12 9.05
CA THR A 193 -11.08 -0.18 7.95
C THR A 193 -12.29 0.73 7.91
N LYS A 194 -12.78 1.19 9.07
CA LYS A 194 -13.88 2.15 9.09
C LYS A 194 -13.51 3.48 8.43
N SER A 195 -12.29 3.95 8.60
CA SER A 195 -11.82 5.18 7.94
C SER A 195 -11.76 5.02 6.42
N LEU A 196 -11.40 3.82 5.93
CA LEU A 196 -11.44 3.48 4.50
C LEU A 196 -12.88 3.41 3.98
N ASP A 197 -13.79 2.72 4.71
CA ASP A 197 -15.20 2.58 4.35
C ASP A 197 -15.89 3.95 4.24
N ASP A 198 -15.68 4.84 5.22
CA ASP A 198 -16.28 6.18 5.27
C ASP A 198 -15.87 7.06 4.06
N LYS A 199 -14.80 6.72 3.38
CA LYS A 199 -14.29 7.42 2.18
C LYS A 199 -14.55 6.68 0.87
N GLY A 200 -15.06 5.45 0.93
CA GLY A 200 -15.42 4.65 -0.24
C GLY A 200 -14.25 3.90 -0.87
N PHE A 201 -13.22 3.57 -0.09
CA PHE A 201 -12.13 2.70 -0.55
C PHE A 201 -12.57 1.25 -0.60
N THR A 202 -12.12 0.53 -1.62
CA THR A 202 -12.13 -0.92 -1.70
C THR A 202 -10.82 -1.44 -1.15
N TYR A 203 -10.86 -2.47 -0.28
CA TYR A 203 -9.63 -3.02 0.30
C TYR A 203 -9.71 -4.54 0.50
N THR A 204 -8.53 -5.14 0.64
CA THR A 204 -8.35 -6.55 1.01
C THR A 204 -7.17 -6.70 1.97
N PHE A 205 -6.99 -7.90 2.51
CA PHE A 205 -5.92 -8.20 3.46
C PHE A 205 -4.95 -9.22 2.88
N ALA A 206 -3.66 -8.96 3.05
CA ALA A 206 -2.64 -9.99 2.92
C ALA A 206 -2.53 -10.72 4.26
N ASP A 207 -3.26 -11.83 4.40
CA ASP A 207 -3.34 -12.59 5.64
C ASP A 207 -2.34 -13.75 5.63
N TYR A 208 -1.37 -13.69 6.51
CA TYR A 208 -0.38 -14.74 6.75
C TYR A 208 -0.29 -15.12 8.25
N GLU A 209 -1.39 -14.98 9.00
CA GLU A 209 -1.45 -15.22 10.45
C GLU A 209 -0.76 -16.53 10.87
N LYS A 210 -0.96 -17.62 10.14
CA LYS A 210 -0.37 -18.93 10.46
C LYS A 210 1.16 -18.98 10.29
N HIS A 211 1.73 -18.00 9.61
CA HIS A 211 3.14 -17.91 9.24
C HIS A 211 3.80 -16.61 9.69
N ASN A 212 3.11 -15.77 10.49
CA ASN A 212 3.58 -14.46 10.91
C ASN A 212 4.72 -14.46 11.93
N SER A 213 5.11 -15.64 12.42
CA SER A 213 6.30 -15.86 13.25
C SER A 213 7.51 -16.37 12.46
N GLU A 214 7.35 -16.58 11.15
CA GLU A 214 8.42 -17.01 10.26
C GLU A 214 9.24 -15.80 9.80
N THR A 215 10.46 -16.07 9.32
CA THR A 215 11.34 -15.03 8.80
C THR A 215 10.71 -14.29 7.61
N PHE A 216 11.00 -12.99 7.50
CA PHE A 216 10.66 -12.21 6.30
C PHE A 216 11.71 -12.33 5.18
N ASP A 217 12.80 -13.05 5.43
CA ASP A 217 13.90 -13.20 4.47
C ASP A 217 13.37 -13.73 3.12
N PRO A 218 13.49 -12.97 2.03
CA PRO A 218 13.02 -13.41 0.72
C PRO A 218 13.76 -14.62 0.18
N ASP A 219 14.97 -14.89 0.68
CA ASP A 219 15.78 -16.03 0.29
C ASP A 219 15.57 -17.29 1.17
N ALA A 220 14.84 -17.14 2.28
CA ALA A 220 14.60 -18.21 3.23
C ALA A 220 13.67 -19.24 2.68
N ASN A 221 13.81 -20.16 2.07
CA ASN A 221 12.91 -21.20 1.53
C ASN A 221 12.68 -21.09 0.02
N LYS A 222 13.78 -21.25 -0.71
CA LYS A 222 13.77 -21.22 -2.18
C LYS A 222 12.81 -22.20 -2.86
N THR A 223 12.31 -23.23 -2.13
CA THR A 223 11.40 -24.25 -2.69
C THR A 223 9.94 -23.82 -2.67
N PHE A 224 9.49 -23.06 -1.64
CA PHE A 224 8.09 -22.68 -1.45
C PHE A 224 7.85 -21.17 -1.41
N GLY A 225 8.92 -20.37 -1.39
CA GLY A 225 8.86 -18.93 -1.21
C GLY A 225 8.53 -18.53 0.25
N ASN A 226 8.62 -17.24 0.54
CA ASN A 226 8.23 -16.70 1.84
C ASN A 226 6.69 -16.57 1.90
N TYR A 227 6.07 -17.14 2.92
CA TYR A 227 4.60 -17.16 3.05
C TYR A 227 3.98 -15.76 3.13
N GLY A 228 4.58 -14.82 3.85
CA GLY A 228 4.08 -13.44 3.95
C GLY A 228 4.22 -12.69 2.63
N ILE A 229 5.33 -12.87 1.91
CA ILE A 229 5.53 -12.31 0.57
C ILE A 229 4.52 -12.88 -0.41
N ASN A 230 4.27 -14.19 -0.36
CA ASN A 230 3.28 -14.84 -1.21
C ASN A 230 1.84 -14.40 -0.87
N ALA A 231 1.52 -14.22 0.43
CA ALA A 231 0.22 -13.69 0.84
C ALA A 231 0.01 -12.27 0.30
N THR A 232 1.05 -11.42 0.33
CA THR A 232 1.03 -10.08 -0.27
C THR A 232 0.77 -10.15 -1.78
N ARG A 233 1.53 -10.99 -2.50
CA ARG A 233 1.33 -11.23 -3.94
C ARG A 233 -0.10 -11.66 -4.26
N ASN A 234 -0.61 -12.66 -3.55
CA ASN A 234 -1.94 -13.22 -3.79
C ASN A 234 -3.03 -12.20 -3.50
N ALA A 235 -2.93 -11.42 -2.42
CA ALA A 235 -3.90 -10.38 -2.09
C ALA A 235 -3.97 -9.30 -3.18
N ILE A 236 -2.81 -8.88 -3.71
CA ILE A 236 -2.73 -7.93 -4.82
C ILE A 236 -3.35 -8.52 -6.09
N HIS A 237 -2.94 -9.72 -6.48
CA HIS A 237 -3.50 -10.39 -7.67
C HIS A 237 -5.01 -10.57 -7.56
N ASP A 238 -5.50 -11.07 -6.44
CA ASP A 238 -6.91 -11.38 -6.24
C ASP A 238 -7.80 -10.13 -6.35
N ILE A 239 -7.38 -8.99 -5.74
CA ILE A 239 -8.19 -7.77 -5.80
C ILE A 239 -8.17 -7.15 -7.21
N LEU A 240 -7.05 -7.17 -7.92
CA LEU A 240 -6.98 -6.72 -9.31
C LEU A 240 -7.83 -7.59 -10.22
N GLU A 241 -7.83 -8.92 -10.02
CA GLU A 241 -8.67 -9.84 -10.78
C GLU A 241 -10.17 -9.61 -10.53
N GLU A 242 -10.56 -9.21 -9.31
CA GLU A 242 -11.95 -8.80 -9.03
C GLU A 242 -12.37 -7.55 -9.81
N TYR A 243 -11.47 -6.55 -9.92
CA TYR A 243 -11.73 -5.39 -10.77
C TYR A 243 -11.87 -5.79 -12.24
N HIS A 244 -11.01 -6.67 -12.74
CA HIS A 244 -11.11 -7.20 -14.11
C HIS A 244 -12.44 -7.93 -14.36
N LYS A 245 -12.92 -8.74 -13.40
CA LYS A 245 -14.24 -9.40 -13.49
C LYS A 245 -15.40 -8.40 -13.54
N CYS A 246 -15.23 -7.23 -12.93
CA CYS A 246 -16.18 -6.12 -12.99
C CYS A 246 -16.00 -5.23 -14.24
N SER A 247 -15.25 -5.67 -15.23
CA SER A 247 -14.94 -4.90 -16.45
C SER A 247 -14.24 -3.56 -16.18
N ILE A 248 -13.33 -3.51 -15.18
CA ILE A 248 -12.52 -2.35 -14.84
C ILE A 248 -11.06 -2.68 -15.14
N ALA A 249 -10.37 -1.81 -15.87
CA ALA A 249 -8.93 -1.94 -16.06
C ALA A 249 -8.20 -1.56 -14.74
N ALA A 250 -7.36 -2.43 -14.25
CA ALA A 250 -6.64 -2.23 -12.99
C ALA A 250 -5.29 -2.95 -13.04
N SER A 251 -4.20 -2.24 -12.75
CA SER A 251 -2.83 -2.77 -12.85
C SER A 251 -2.04 -2.60 -11.55
N GLN A 252 -2.46 -1.71 -10.66
CA GLN A 252 -1.76 -1.42 -9.43
C GLN A 252 -2.72 -1.31 -8.24
N VAL A 253 -2.16 -1.44 -7.03
CA VAL A 253 -2.84 -1.22 -5.74
C VAL A 253 -2.04 -0.23 -4.90
N ASP A 254 -2.69 0.45 -3.97
CA ASP A 254 -2.00 1.07 -2.85
C ASP A 254 -1.80 0.03 -1.74
N VAL A 255 -0.65 0.06 -1.08
CA VAL A 255 -0.34 -0.82 0.06
C VAL A 255 -0.21 0.02 1.31
N VAL A 256 -0.94 -0.37 2.35
CA VAL A 256 -0.76 0.14 3.71
C VAL A 256 -0.39 -1.03 4.61
N ASP A 257 0.74 -0.94 5.25
CA ASP A 257 1.26 -2.01 6.09
C ASP A 257 1.54 -1.54 7.52
N HIS A 258 1.64 -2.51 8.40
CA HIS A 258 2.04 -2.30 9.79
C HIS A 258 3.17 -3.25 10.17
N SER A 259 4.19 -2.73 10.85
CA SER A 259 5.26 -3.54 11.45
C SER A 259 5.99 -4.40 10.37
N MET A 260 6.18 -5.70 10.62
CA MET A 260 6.81 -6.64 9.69
C MET A 260 6.11 -6.71 8.33
N GLY A 261 4.83 -6.29 8.23
CA GLY A 261 4.09 -6.23 6.95
C GLY A 261 4.79 -5.42 5.87
N GLY A 262 5.45 -4.32 6.24
CA GLY A 262 6.23 -3.51 5.30
C GLY A 262 7.47 -4.21 4.75
N LEU A 263 8.06 -5.13 5.52
CA LEU A 263 9.15 -5.97 5.04
C LEU A 263 8.66 -7.01 4.03
N MET A 264 7.41 -7.53 4.21
CA MET A 264 6.77 -8.41 3.23
C MET A 264 6.49 -7.68 1.92
N ALA A 265 6.00 -6.43 1.96
CA ALA A 265 5.81 -5.59 0.78
C ALA A 265 7.14 -5.32 0.07
N ARG A 266 8.21 -4.97 0.80
CA ARG A 266 9.55 -4.79 0.24
C ARG A 266 10.09 -6.08 -0.39
N GLY A 267 9.89 -7.22 0.26
CA GLY A 267 10.26 -8.52 -0.28
C GLY A 267 9.51 -8.88 -1.56
N PHE A 268 8.25 -8.49 -1.68
CA PHE A 268 7.46 -8.68 -2.89
C PHE A 268 7.97 -7.81 -4.06
N VAL A 269 8.30 -6.54 -3.81
CA VAL A 269 8.79 -5.62 -4.85
C VAL A 269 10.05 -6.12 -5.56
N GLN A 270 10.88 -6.91 -4.89
CA GLN A 270 12.10 -7.46 -5.49
C GLN A 270 11.92 -8.83 -6.16
N GLN A 271 10.70 -9.40 -6.16
CA GLN A 271 10.45 -10.66 -6.86
C GLN A 271 10.52 -10.49 -8.39
N PRO A 272 10.98 -11.50 -9.13
CA PRO A 272 11.13 -11.41 -10.59
C PRO A 272 9.82 -11.13 -11.34
N ASP A 273 8.68 -11.55 -10.78
CA ASP A 273 7.35 -11.38 -11.34
C ASP A 273 6.64 -10.09 -10.87
N TYR A 274 7.32 -9.22 -10.12
CA TYR A 274 6.75 -7.95 -9.66
C TYR A 274 6.43 -7.00 -10.83
N LYS A 275 7.29 -6.97 -11.85
CA LYS A 275 7.10 -6.16 -13.05
C LYS A 275 6.81 -7.03 -14.25
N GLY A 276 5.67 -6.83 -14.87
CA GLY A 276 5.25 -7.56 -16.05
C GLY A 276 4.52 -6.65 -17.06
N LYS A 277 4.14 -7.23 -18.18
CA LYS A 277 3.38 -6.52 -19.20
C LYS A 277 1.96 -6.16 -18.74
N GLU A 278 1.39 -6.96 -17.85
CA GLU A 278 0.07 -6.75 -17.23
C GLU A 278 0.03 -5.49 -16.35
N ASN A 279 1.18 -5.03 -15.86
CA ASN A 279 1.30 -3.78 -15.12
C ASN A 279 2.22 -2.76 -15.83
N TYR A 280 2.29 -2.86 -17.17
CA TYR A 280 3.06 -1.95 -18.02
C TYR A 280 4.53 -1.80 -17.60
N MET A 281 5.13 -2.85 -17.02
CA MET A 281 6.49 -2.88 -16.49
C MET A 281 6.72 -1.89 -15.31
N LYS A 282 5.65 -1.38 -14.70
CA LYS A 282 5.73 -0.43 -13.58
C LYS A 282 5.76 -1.10 -12.20
N GLY A 283 5.29 -2.36 -12.12
CA GLY A 283 5.04 -3.07 -10.87
C GLY A 283 3.61 -2.90 -10.39
N SER A 284 3.19 -3.77 -9.48
CA SER A 284 1.79 -3.87 -9.05
C SER A 284 1.45 -2.98 -7.84
N ILE A 285 2.43 -2.28 -7.27
CA ILE A 285 2.20 -1.33 -6.17
C ILE A 285 2.36 0.09 -6.71
N HIS A 286 1.29 0.89 -6.57
CA HIS A 286 1.27 2.30 -6.90
C HIS A 286 1.96 3.12 -5.80
N ARG A 287 1.52 2.94 -4.53
CA ARG A 287 2.11 3.59 -3.35
C ARG A 287 2.26 2.60 -2.21
N LEU A 288 3.31 2.77 -1.42
CA LEU A 288 3.61 2.00 -0.22
C LEU A 288 3.64 2.93 0.99
N ILE A 289 2.67 2.79 1.90
CA ILE A 289 2.59 3.55 3.14
C ILE A 289 2.90 2.61 4.29
N THR A 290 4.05 2.80 4.93
CA THR A 290 4.51 1.94 6.02
C THR A 290 4.25 2.57 7.38
N ILE A 291 3.72 1.81 8.32
CA ILE A 291 3.38 2.25 9.68
C ILE A 291 4.17 1.39 10.67
N GLY A 292 5.09 1.99 11.39
CA GLY A 292 5.89 1.29 12.41
C GLY A 292 6.80 0.17 11.86
N THR A 293 7.10 0.17 10.56
CA THR A 293 7.87 -0.91 9.93
C THR A 293 9.34 -0.87 10.34
N PRO A 294 9.91 -1.97 10.85
CA PRO A 294 11.31 -2.04 11.26
C PRO A 294 12.24 -2.19 10.05
N HIS A 295 12.39 -1.13 9.23
CA HIS A 295 13.15 -1.18 7.96
C HIS A 295 14.62 -1.57 8.10
N SER A 296 15.21 -1.36 9.28
CA SER A 296 16.59 -1.74 9.63
C SER A 296 16.68 -2.57 10.92
N GLY A 297 15.57 -3.11 11.39
CA GLY A 297 15.47 -3.97 12.54
C GLY A 297 14.72 -3.37 13.72
N GLY A 298 14.30 -4.24 14.64
CA GLY A 298 13.57 -3.89 15.84
C GLY A 298 14.40 -4.09 17.12
N HIS A 299 14.37 -3.12 18.02
CA HIS A 299 15.08 -3.22 19.31
C HIS A 299 14.52 -4.33 20.18
N LEU A 300 13.18 -4.46 20.24
CA LEU A 300 12.56 -5.55 21.01
C LEU A 300 13.02 -6.93 20.48
N SER A 301 13.14 -7.09 19.16
CA SER A 301 13.59 -8.35 18.57
C SER A 301 15.03 -8.68 18.99
N LYS A 302 15.92 -7.68 19.04
CA LYS A 302 17.29 -7.88 19.52
C LYS A 302 17.31 -8.33 20.98
N ILE A 303 16.55 -7.69 21.86
CA ILE A 303 16.46 -8.04 23.28
C ILE A 303 15.92 -9.47 23.44
N LEU A 304 14.83 -9.82 22.77
CA LEU A 304 14.26 -11.16 22.83
C LEU A 304 15.23 -12.23 22.30
N TYR A 305 15.99 -11.92 21.27
CA TYR A 305 17.00 -12.81 20.70
C TYR A 305 18.20 -12.99 21.64
N ASP A 306 18.72 -11.92 22.22
CA ASP A 306 19.85 -11.95 23.14
C ASP A 306 19.53 -12.72 24.43
N HIS A 307 18.29 -12.60 24.94
CA HIS A 307 17.80 -13.24 26.15
C HIS A 307 17.03 -14.54 25.92
N ARG A 308 17.03 -15.12 24.70
CA ARG A 308 16.21 -16.30 24.34
C ARG A 308 16.44 -17.53 25.20
N ASP A 309 17.61 -17.62 25.83
CA ASP A 309 18.00 -18.74 26.71
C ASP A 309 17.86 -18.42 28.19
N ASP A 310 17.50 -17.20 28.55
CA ASP A 310 17.25 -16.80 29.95
C ASP A 310 15.97 -17.47 30.47
N TRP A 311 15.94 -17.66 31.79
CA TRP A 311 14.80 -18.31 32.45
C TRP A 311 13.80 -17.29 32.95
N TYR A 312 12.55 -17.49 32.54
CA TYR A 312 11.40 -16.67 32.89
C TYR A 312 10.24 -17.52 33.36
N CYS A 313 9.31 -16.96 34.08
CA CYS A 313 8.01 -17.59 34.34
C CYS A 313 6.86 -16.71 33.88
N LEU A 314 5.75 -17.39 33.71
CA LEU A 314 4.52 -16.83 33.22
C LEU A 314 3.50 -16.83 34.37
N ASP A 315 3.04 -15.64 34.78
CA ASP A 315 1.94 -15.47 35.71
C ASP A 315 0.75 -14.84 34.95
N GLY A 316 -0.10 -15.69 34.42
CA GLY A 316 -1.17 -15.28 33.49
C GLY A 316 -0.60 -14.91 32.11
N ILE A 317 -0.71 -13.63 31.70
CA ILE A 317 -0.13 -13.08 30.47
C ILE A 317 1.18 -12.32 30.72
N GLN A 318 1.80 -12.50 31.88
CA GLN A 318 2.93 -11.73 32.35
C GLN A 318 4.19 -12.59 32.35
N ILE A 319 5.26 -12.10 31.75
CA ILE A 319 6.57 -12.74 31.73
C ILE A 319 7.41 -12.08 32.82
N THR A 320 7.92 -12.86 33.79
CA THR A 320 8.76 -12.37 34.87
C THR A 320 10.07 -13.15 34.96
N PRO A 321 11.19 -12.52 35.39
CA PRO A 321 12.46 -13.21 35.60
C PRO A 321 12.33 -14.40 36.56
N ALA A 322 13.09 -15.45 36.33
CA ALA A 322 13.06 -16.69 37.14
C ALA A 322 13.19 -16.46 38.65
N ARG A 323 13.95 -15.44 39.09
CA ARG A 323 14.13 -15.05 40.47
C ARG A 323 12.85 -14.61 41.21
N THR A 324 11.81 -14.25 40.45
CA THR A 324 10.52 -13.77 40.98
C THR A 324 9.39 -14.77 40.80
N CYS A 325 9.69 -15.93 40.22
CA CYS A 325 8.68 -16.93 39.85
C CYS A 325 8.02 -17.61 41.06
N LYS A 326 6.70 -17.72 40.99
CA LYS A 326 5.90 -18.60 41.89
C LYS A 326 5.64 -19.98 41.26
N VAL A 327 5.91 -20.12 39.97
CA VAL A 327 5.78 -21.36 39.20
C VAL A 327 7.13 -21.75 38.61
N GLU A 328 7.23 -22.97 38.08
CA GLU A 328 8.49 -23.43 37.49
C GLU A 328 8.93 -22.54 36.34
N PRO A 329 10.19 -22.01 36.40
CA PRO A 329 10.69 -21.15 35.33
C PRO A 329 10.90 -21.92 34.01
N LYS A 330 10.65 -21.27 32.91
CA LYS A 330 10.90 -21.79 31.54
C LYS A 330 11.83 -20.85 30.77
N LYS A 331 12.55 -21.37 29.79
CA LYS A 331 13.27 -20.51 28.85
C LYS A 331 12.30 -19.66 28.06
N LEU A 332 12.69 -18.44 27.71
CA LEU A 332 11.84 -17.47 27.03
C LEU A 332 11.22 -18.07 25.74
N ARG A 333 12.00 -18.77 24.91
CA ARG A 333 11.52 -19.48 23.72
C ARG A 333 10.45 -20.54 24.01
N THR A 334 10.50 -21.19 25.19
CA THR A 334 9.51 -22.21 25.59
C THR A 334 8.23 -21.53 26.10
N ILE A 335 8.34 -20.37 26.74
CA ILE A 335 7.19 -19.57 27.17
C ILE A 335 6.37 -19.13 25.98
N TYR A 336 7.00 -18.62 24.92
CA TYR A 336 6.31 -18.27 23.68
C TYR A 336 5.68 -19.48 22.98
N ALA A 337 6.26 -20.69 23.15
CA ALA A 337 5.68 -21.92 22.61
C ALA A 337 4.37 -22.32 23.26
N ASP A 338 4.21 -22.08 24.56
CA ASP A 338 3.01 -22.47 25.34
C ASP A 338 1.78 -21.58 25.02
N TYR A 339 2.00 -20.43 24.39
CA TYR A 339 0.92 -19.45 24.13
C TYR A 339 0.23 -19.69 22.79
N LYS A 340 -0.05 -20.80 22.27
CA LYS A 340 -0.76 -20.99 20.97
C LYS A 340 -0.45 -19.94 19.88
N THR A 341 0.34 -18.93 20.21
CA THR A 341 1.01 -18.05 19.27
C THR A 341 2.12 -18.86 18.63
N PRO A 342 2.26 -18.78 17.29
CA PRO A 342 3.32 -19.53 16.63
C PRO A 342 4.65 -19.14 17.29
N ILE A 343 5.33 -20.14 17.83
CA ILE A 343 6.72 -20.07 18.29
C ILE A 343 7.48 -19.24 17.27
N ASP A 344 8.45 -18.45 17.75
CA ASP A 344 9.41 -17.85 16.83
C ASP A 344 10.00 -18.93 15.90
N LYS A 345 9.59 -18.87 14.66
CA LYS A 345 10.09 -19.71 13.57
C LYS A 345 11.10 -18.94 12.72
N GLY A 346 11.78 -17.98 13.35
CA GLY A 346 12.80 -17.16 12.74
C GLY A 346 12.43 -15.68 12.54
N ALA A 347 11.22 -15.24 12.89
CA ALA A 347 10.84 -13.83 12.79
C ALA A 347 11.65 -12.94 13.73
N VAL A 348 11.82 -13.36 15.00
CA VAL A 348 12.59 -12.59 15.97
C VAL A 348 14.04 -12.44 15.53
N GLU A 349 14.68 -13.53 15.13
CA GLU A 349 16.06 -13.50 14.62
C GLU A 349 16.19 -12.64 13.37
N ALA A 350 15.26 -12.79 12.41
CA ALA A 350 15.25 -12.00 11.19
C ALA A 350 15.08 -10.49 11.45
N LEU A 351 14.28 -10.12 12.47
CA LEU A 351 14.03 -8.73 12.84
C LEU A 351 15.17 -8.11 13.69
N VAL A 352 16.21 -8.86 14.07
CA VAL A 352 17.39 -8.28 14.73
C VAL A 352 18.10 -7.33 13.77
N PRO A 353 18.48 -6.10 14.21
CA PRO A 353 19.26 -5.19 13.39
C PRO A 353 20.53 -5.84 12.83
N GLY A 354 20.73 -5.74 11.52
CA GLY A 354 21.88 -6.33 10.84
C GLY A 354 21.84 -7.85 10.65
N SER A 355 20.68 -8.49 10.83
CA SER A 355 20.51 -9.92 10.51
C SER A 355 20.68 -10.20 9.00
N ASN A 356 20.94 -11.45 8.65
CA ASN A 356 21.06 -11.87 7.25
C ASN A 356 19.81 -11.54 6.43
N ALA A 357 18.61 -11.58 7.02
CA ALA A 357 17.37 -11.26 6.35
C ALA A 357 17.37 -9.84 5.76
N TYR A 358 17.97 -8.86 6.47
CA TYR A 358 18.11 -7.51 5.94
C TYR A 358 19.13 -7.39 4.82
N SER A 359 20.16 -8.26 4.78
CA SER A 359 21.15 -8.25 3.70
C SER A 359 20.55 -8.69 2.35
N HIS A 360 19.46 -9.46 2.38
CA HIS A 360 18.71 -9.90 1.22
C HIS A 360 17.55 -8.98 0.83
N LEU A 361 17.27 -7.95 1.64
CA LEU A 361 16.14 -7.06 1.42
C LEU A 361 16.60 -5.72 0.81
N CYS A 362 16.34 -5.56 -0.48
CA CYS A 362 16.70 -4.36 -1.22
C CYS A 362 15.89 -3.13 -0.80
N GLN A 363 16.43 -1.93 -1.09
CA GLN A 363 15.64 -0.72 -1.12
C GLN A 363 14.56 -0.82 -2.19
N THR A 364 13.34 -0.34 -1.92
CA THR A 364 12.27 -0.34 -2.92
C THR A 364 12.45 0.81 -3.92
N ASN A 365 11.90 0.64 -5.13
CA ASN A 365 11.75 1.69 -6.12
C ASN A 365 10.26 2.03 -6.32
N VAL A 366 9.49 2.07 -5.23
CA VAL A 366 8.07 2.40 -5.19
C VAL A 366 7.90 3.74 -4.48
N LYS A 367 6.97 4.58 -4.94
CA LYS A 367 6.57 5.80 -4.21
C LYS A 367 6.15 5.41 -2.79
N SER A 368 6.90 5.86 -1.78
CA SER A 368 6.75 5.39 -0.40
C SER A 368 6.61 6.52 0.60
N TYR A 369 5.83 6.26 1.66
CA TYR A 369 5.69 7.16 2.80
C TYR A 369 5.89 6.38 4.10
N ALA A 370 6.71 6.90 5.02
CA ALA A 370 6.96 6.27 6.31
C ALA A 370 6.25 6.99 7.45
N ILE A 371 5.49 6.24 8.22
CA ILE A 371 4.84 6.69 9.46
C ILE A 371 5.54 6.01 10.63
N ALA A 372 6.03 6.81 11.57
CA ALA A 372 6.69 6.34 12.76
C ALA A 372 5.94 6.74 14.03
N GLY A 373 5.74 5.83 14.95
CA GLY A 373 5.32 6.08 16.31
C GLY A 373 6.52 6.51 17.17
N SER A 374 6.28 7.42 18.10
CA SER A 374 7.26 7.83 19.11
C SER A 374 6.61 7.92 20.48
N TRP A 375 7.13 7.18 21.42
CA TRP A 375 6.74 7.28 22.82
C TRP A 375 7.81 7.98 23.63
N LYS A 376 7.43 9.06 24.37
CA LYS A 376 8.36 9.78 25.24
C LYS A 376 8.13 9.41 26.71
N SER A 377 9.21 9.10 27.42
CA SER A 377 9.21 8.69 28.83
C SER A 377 8.57 9.70 29.80
N ASN A 378 8.35 10.93 29.36
CA ASN A 378 7.68 11.98 30.13
C ASN A 378 6.14 11.95 30.04
N ALA A 379 5.57 11.09 29.18
CA ALA A 379 4.15 10.81 29.26
C ALA A 379 3.89 10.09 30.61
N PRO A 380 2.83 10.44 31.39
CA PRO A 380 2.57 9.87 32.71
C PRO A 380 2.09 8.41 32.63
N VAL A 381 2.90 7.54 32.03
CA VAL A 381 2.69 6.10 31.90
C VAL A 381 2.98 5.38 33.21
N SER A 382 3.63 6.06 34.18
CA SER A 382 4.06 5.51 35.45
C SER A 382 2.96 4.91 36.34
N HIS A 383 1.68 5.16 36.05
CA HIS A 383 0.57 4.64 36.84
C HIS A 383 -0.22 3.51 36.14
N GLN A 384 0.17 3.07 34.92
CA GLN A 384 -0.65 2.20 34.10
C GLN A 384 0.00 0.87 33.72
N PHE A 385 1.31 0.83 33.58
CA PHE A 385 1.99 -0.45 33.73
C PHE A 385 1.98 -0.79 35.22
N LYS A 386 1.58 -1.99 35.60
CA LYS A 386 1.88 -2.45 36.93
C LYS A 386 3.40 -2.27 37.12
N GLU A 387 3.82 -1.81 38.27
CA GLU A 387 5.22 -1.42 38.58
C GLU A 387 6.26 -2.45 38.08
N TRP A 388 5.88 -3.72 38.01
CA TRP A 388 6.71 -4.80 37.52
C TRP A 388 6.76 -4.93 35.98
N GLU A 389 5.68 -4.61 35.21
CA GLU A 389 5.70 -4.58 33.72
C GLU A 389 6.66 -3.49 33.23
N TYR A 390 6.60 -2.33 33.88
CA TYR A 390 7.55 -1.25 33.64
C TYR A 390 8.98 -1.65 34.03
N LYS A 391 9.13 -2.41 35.13
CA LYS A 391 10.43 -2.86 35.61
C LYS A 391 11.06 -3.89 34.66
N ILE A 392 10.29 -4.82 34.09
CA ILE A 392 10.77 -5.78 33.10
C ILE A 392 11.20 -5.06 31.82
N ILE A 393 10.38 -4.15 31.32
CA ILE A 393 10.72 -3.33 30.17
C ILE A 393 11.97 -2.49 30.48
N LYS A 394 12.06 -1.91 31.68
CA LYS A 394 13.12 -1.01 32.06
C LYS A 394 14.41 -1.71 32.50
N ASP A 395 14.33 -2.76 33.33
CA ASP A 395 15.50 -3.31 34.03
C ASP A 395 16.01 -4.62 33.40
N ASP A 396 15.14 -5.47 32.87
CA ASP A 396 15.49 -6.82 32.41
C ASP A 396 15.40 -6.99 30.88
N LEU A 397 14.54 -6.23 30.17
CA LEU A 397 14.51 -6.18 28.71
C LEU A 397 15.28 -4.96 28.16
N ALA A 398 16.04 -4.27 29.03
CA ALA A 398 16.96 -3.18 28.70
C ALA A 398 16.37 -2.13 27.72
N PHE A 399 15.09 -1.82 27.85
CA PHE A 399 14.62 -0.52 27.41
C PHE A 399 15.25 0.51 28.35
N ASN A 400 16.54 0.71 28.17
CA ASN A 400 17.23 1.76 28.88
C ASN A 400 16.79 3.08 28.30
N LEU A 401 15.66 3.57 28.77
CA LEU A 401 15.11 4.88 28.44
C LEU A 401 16.11 6.01 28.75
N ASP A 402 17.17 5.70 29.49
CA ASP A 402 18.23 6.62 29.91
C ASP A 402 19.46 6.61 28.98
N GLY A 403 19.40 5.90 27.83
CA GLY A 403 20.44 6.01 26.80
C GLY A 403 21.81 5.42 27.11
N LYS A 404 21.94 4.54 28.09
CA LYS A 404 23.26 4.00 28.50
C LYS A 404 23.78 2.88 27.59
N ASP A 405 22.91 2.23 26.82
CA ASP A 405 23.27 1.08 25.95
C ASP A 405 23.18 1.35 24.45
N GLY A 406 23.33 2.60 24.02
CA GLY A 406 23.35 2.97 22.60
C GLY A 406 21.96 3.14 21.96
N PHE A 407 20.87 3.00 22.69
CA PHE A 407 19.49 3.20 22.23
C PHE A 407 18.97 4.61 22.56
N ASN A 408 19.76 5.63 22.27
CA ASN A 408 19.35 7.04 22.45
C ASN A 408 18.22 7.49 21.51
N ASP A 409 17.73 6.61 20.66
CA ASP A 409 16.74 6.98 19.65
C ASP A 409 15.31 6.88 20.21
N GLU A 410 14.49 7.88 19.93
CA GLU A 410 13.04 7.81 20.13
C GLU A 410 12.48 6.52 19.48
N ASN A 411 11.52 5.87 20.13
CA ASN A 411 10.95 4.59 19.69
C ASN A 411 9.47 4.47 20.11
N ASP A 412 8.79 3.48 19.55
CA ASP A 412 7.40 3.13 19.83
C ASP A 412 7.23 1.97 20.83
N LEU A 413 8.28 1.64 21.59
CA LEU A 413 8.48 0.49 22.49
C LEU A 413 8.89 -0.82 21.79
N VAL A 414 8.92 -0.88 20.47
CA VAL A 414 9.31 -2.06 19.68
C VAL A 414 10.42 -1.73 18.69
N VAL A 415 10.25 -0.60 17.97
CA VAL A 415 11.09 -0.20 16.85
C VAL A 415 11.56 1.25 17.07
N SER A 416 12.83 1.56 16.81
CA SER A 416 13.30 2.94 16.85
C SER A 416 12.68 3.76 15.70
N VAL A 417 12.44 5.05 15.96
CA VAL A 417 11.95 5.99 14.92
C VAL A 417 12.85 5.96 13.69
N LYS A 418 14.16 5.92 13.88
CA LYS A 418 15.13 5.82 12.78
C LYS A 418 14.90 4.58 11.90
N SER A 419 14.65 3.42 12.50
CA SER A 419 14.35 2.20 11.76
C SER A 419 12.99 2.29 11.05
N GLN A 420 11.98 2.86 11.69
CA GLN A 420 10.64 3.04 11.11
C GLN A 420 10.67 3.98 9.89
N LEU A 421 11.53 4.98 9.90
CA LEU A 421 11.67 5.94 8.79
C LEU A 421 12.38 5.37 7.56
N GLY A 422 13.05 4.21 7.67
CA GLY A 422 13.67 3.54 6.53
C GLY A 422 14.66 4.41 5.74
N GLY A 423 15.45 5.24 6.43
CA GLY A 423 16.42 6.16 5.83
C GLY A 423 15.87 7.52 5.38
N LEU A 424 14.57 7.79 5.60
CA LEU A 424 13.96 9.09 5.31
C LEU A 424 14.27 10.11 6.42
N LEU A 425 14.11 11.39 6.09
CA LEU A 425 14.34 12.49 7.04
C LEU A 425 13.28 12.48 8.14
N TYR A 426 13.73 12.80 9.35
CA TYR A 426 12.89 12.91 10.53
C TYR A 426 12.01 14.17 10.45
N GLN A 427 10.69 14.02 10.54
CA GLN A 427 9.73 15.12 10.56
C GLN A 427 8.63 14.84 11.59
N ILE A 428 8.51 15.71 12.61
CA ILE A 428 7.48 15.56 13.65
C ILE A 428 6.14 16.08 13.15
N ARG A 429 5.11 15.24 13.22
CA ARG A 429 3.72 15.66 12.99
C ARG A 429 3.25 16.47 14.19
N GLN A 430 2.90 17.73 13.96
CA GLN A 430 2.31 18.57 15.00
C GLN A 430 0.84 18.17 15.20
N PRO A 431 0.38 18.00 16.45
CA PRO A 431 -1.05 17.77 16.70
C PRO A 431 -1.87 18.99 16.24
N GLU A 432 -2.90 18.75 15.47
CA GLU A 432 -3.79 19.80 15.01
C GLU A 432 -4.80 20.18 16.11
N THR A 433 -4.71 21.41 16.57
CA THR A 433 -5.55 21.95 17.65
C THR A 433 -6.81 22.60 17.11
N ASN A 434 -7.66 22.15 16.30
CA ASN A 434 -9.00 22.70 15.96
C ASN A 434 -9.34 22.95 14.47
N ASN A 435 -8.53 22.55 13.50
CA ASN A 435 -8.91 22.67 12.09
C ASN A 435 -9.10 21.29 11.44
N PRO A 436 -10.02 21.15 10.46
CA PRO A 436 -10.07 19.94 9.65
C PRO A 436 -8.70 19.71 9.02
N PRO A 437 -8.27 18.45 8.90
CA PRO A 437 -6.94 18.13 8.38
C PRO A 437 -6.79 18.68 6.98
N ASN A 438 -5.78 19.51 6.80
CA ASN A 438 -5.36 19.93 5.46
C ASN A 438 -4.19 19.04 5.04
N GLU A 439 -4.26 18.46 3.85
CA GLU A 439 -3.20 17.69 3.24
C GLU A 439 -1.87 18.44 3.20
N GLU A 440 -1.91 19.77 3.06
CA GLU A 440 -0.74 20.65 3.08
C GLU A 440 0.07 20.53 4.38
N ASN A 441 -0.57 20.17 5.51
CA ASN A 441 0.08 20.04 6.82
C ASN A 441 0.72 18.67 7.06
N ILE A 442 0.51 17.70 6.17
CA ILE A 442 1.20 16.42 6.26
C ILE A 442 2.64 16.61 5.79
N PRO A 443 3.66 16.26 6.59
CA PRO A 443 5.05 16.34 6.17
C PRO A 443 5.31 15.55 4.89
N ASN A 444 6.30 15.95 4.10
CA ASN A 444 6.67 15.22 2.90
C ASN A 444 7.51 13.97 3.25
N LYS A 445 7.22 12.86 2.62
CA LYS A 445 7.96 11.58 2.65
C LYS A 445 7.87 10.78 3.95
N SER A 446 7.72 11.42 5.11
CA SER A 446 7.60 10.74 6.39
C SER A 446 6.97 11.61 7.47
N ALA A 447 6.40 10.97 8.49
CA ALA A 447 5.93 11.67 9.69
C ALA A 447 6.19 10.85 10.96
N VAL A 448 6.51 11.54 12.06
CA VAL A 448 6.65 10.96 13.40
C VAL A 448 5.50 11.44 14.27
N TYR A 449 4.77 10.52 14.86
CA TYR A 449 3.61 10.78 15.71
C TYR A 449 3.99 10.60 17.18
N PRO A 450 4.03 11.69 17.97
CA PRO A 450 4.36 11.59 19.39
C PRO A 450 3.25 10.90 20.19
N ASN A 451 3.61 10.29 21.32
CA ASN A 451 2.72 9.54 22.22
C ASN A 451 1.99 8.36 21.54
N THR A 452 2.64 7.76 20.57
CA THR A 452 2.12 6.63 19.80
C THR A 452 3.04 5.42 20.03
N VAL A 453 2.44 4.26 20.29
CA VAL A 453 3.12 2.99 20.52
C VAL A 453 2.80 2.00 19.43
N HIS A 454 3.67 1.02 19.24
CA HIS A 454 3.61 0.05 18.15
C HIS A 454 2.31 -0.76 18.11
N ALA A 455 1.83 -1.23 19.26
CA ALA A 455 0.66 -2.09 19.31
C ALA A 455 -0.18 -1.90 20.57
N ASN A 456 -1.48 -2.17 20.48
CA ASN A 456 -2.44 -1.99 21.57
C ASN A 456 -2.17 -2.85 22.81
N PHE A 457 -1.53 -4.01 22.67
CA PHE A 457 -1.21 -4.87 23.83
C PHE A 457 -0.18 -4.24 24.79
N LEU A 458 0.57 -3.25 24.30
CA LEU A 458 1.53 -2.49 25.10
C LEU A 458 0.86 -1.44 25.99
N ILE A 459 -0.41 -1.14 25.76
CA ILE A 459 -1.17 -0.12 26.49
C ILE A 459 -2.47 -0.72 27.01
N ARG A 460 -2.53 -0.97 28.32
CA ARG A 460 -3.78 -1.29 29.00
C ARG A 460 -4.32 -0.04 29.67
N HIS A 461 -5.47 0.48 29.18
CA HIS A 461 -6.28 1.53 29.84
C HIS A 461 -5.79 3.00 29.80
N ASP A 462 -4.81 3.39 28.97
CA ASP A 462 -4.54 4.82 28.77
C ASP A 462 -5.24 5.38 27.53
N THR A 463 -6.19 6.28 27.76
CA THR A 463 -6.92 6.96 26.69
C THR A 463 -6.10 8.05 25.99
N ARG A 464 -4.90 8.37 26.46
CA ARG A 464 -4.00 9.41 25.92
C ARG A 464 -2.91 8.87 25.02
N VAL A 465 -2.72 7.55 25.04
CA VAL A 465 -1.73 6.85 24.21
C VAL A 465 -2.48 6.00 23.19
N PHE A 466 -2.07 6.04 21.94
CA PHE A 466 -2.66 5.30 20.86
C PHE A 466 -1.65 4.31 20.30
N SER A 467 -2.10 3.15 19.87
CA SER A 467 -1.27 2.35 18.95
C SER A 467 -1.38 2.91 17.54
N GLU A 468 -0.35 2.67 16.75
CA GLU A 468 -0.21 3.24 15.41
C GLU A 468 -1.44 3.05 14.53
N THR A 469 -1.99 1.85 14.45
CA THR A 469 -3.14 1.54 13.58
C THR A 469 -4.49 2.07 14.11
N TYR A 470 -4.57 2.43 15.40
CA TYR A 470 -5.78 2.96 16.02
C TYR A 470 -5.69 4.47 16.34
N SER A 471 -4.60 5.11 15.94
CA SER A 471 -4.46 6.56 16.03
C SER A 471 -5.32 7.23 14.97
N SER A 472 -6.30 8.05 15.39
CA SER A 472 -7.15 8.81 14.47
C SER A 472 -6.35 9.77 13.58
N ASP A 473 -5.24 10.31 14.09
CA ASP A 473 -4.37 11.21 13.33
C ASP A 473 -3.63 10.45 12.23
N ILE A 474 -3.09 9.25 12.53
CA ILE A 474 -2.44 8.39 11.53
C ILE A 474 -3.46 7.94 10.49
N GLN A 475 -4.63 7.46 10.91
CA GLN A 475 -5.68 7.02 9.98
C GLN A 475 -6.09 8.15 9.02
N ARG A 476 -6.32 9.36 9.54
CA ARG A 476 -6.67 10.52 8.74
C ARG A 476 -5.57 10.87 7.74
N ASP A 477 -4.32 10.90 8.17
CA ASP A 477 -3.19 11.27 7.32
C ASP A 477 -2.93 10.20 6.24
N VAL A 478 -3.10 8.90 6.57
CA VAL A 478 -3.06 7.82 5.56
C VAL A 478 -4.17 7.99 4.51
N ILE A 479 -5.39 8.29 4.92
CA ILE A 479 -6.49 8.57 3.98
C ILE A 479 -6.16 9.75 3.06
N ALA A 480 -5.58 10.82 3.60
CA ALA A 480 -5.17 11.97 2.81
C ALA A 480 -4.05 11.61 1.82
N LEU A 481 -3.06 10.81 2.24
CA LEU A 481 -1.99 10.31 1.37
C LEU A 481 -2.53 9.42 0.23
N LEU A 482 -3.49 8.55 0.51
CA LEU A 482 -4.15 7.71 -0.51
C LEU A 482 -4.93 8.55 -1.55
N ASN A 483 -5.38 9.75 -1.18
CA ASN A 483 -6.07 10.68 -2.07
C ASN A 483 -5.15 11.71 -2.73
N SER A 484 -3.89 11.81 -2.29
CA SER A 484 -2.98 12.87 -2.71
C SER A 484 -2.67 12.80 -4.20
N SER A 485 -2.65 13.95 -4.86
CA SER A 485 -2.09 14.12 -6.21
C SER A 485 -0.67 14.70 -6.18
N ASP A 486 -0.13 15.01 -5.00
CA ASP A 486 1.21 15.60 -4.85
C ASP A 486 2.27 14.51 -4.70
N ASP A 487 3.00 14.25 -5.77
CA ASP A 487 4.12 13.30 -5.77
C ASP A 487 5.25 13.65 -4.81
N ASN A 488 5.39 14.93 -4.42
CA ASN A 488 6.41 15.35 -3.45
C ASN A 488 6.12 14.82 -2.04
N LYS A 489 4.88 14.40 -1.77
CA LYS A 489 4.53 13.71 -0.52
C LYS A 489 5.26 12.38 -0.36
N PHE A 490 5.68 11.76 -1.44
CA PHE A 490 6.27 10.42 -1.43
C PHE A 490 7.78 10.45 -1.71
N ALA A 491 8.51 9.54 -1.07
CA ALA A 491 9.87 9.20 -1.45
C ALA A 491 9.85 8.21 -2.61
N ASN A 492 10.82 8.30 -3.51
CA ASN A 492 10.95 7.35 -4.63
C ASN A 492 11.47 5.97 -4.20
N ALA A 493 11.91 5.86 -2.95
CA ALA A 493 12.44 4.61 -2.41
C ALA A 493 12.39 4.63 -0.87
N ILE A 494 12.25 3.47 -0.24
CA ILE A 494 12.35 3.27 1.21
C ILE A 494 13.19 2.03 1.53
N GLY A 495 13.89 2.07 2.67
CA GLY A 495 14.82 1.07 3.16
C GLY A 495 16.20 1.70 3.31
N ASP A 496 16.92 1.35 4.40
CA ASP A 496 18.30 1.76 4.53
C ASP A 496 19.11 1.11 3.39
N GLY A 497 20.02 1.86 2.82
CA GLY A 497 20.85 1.43 1.68
C GLY A 497 21.88 0.38 2.08
N SER A 498 21.46 -0.74 2.66
CA SER A 498 22.32 -1.92 2.88
C SER A 498 22.96 -2.32 1.56
N PRO A 499 24.25 -2.65 1.51
CA PRO A 499 24.97 -2.88 0.26
C PRO A 499 24.29 -4.01 -0.52
N ARG A 500 23.91 -3.70 -1.74
CA ARG A 500 23.39 -4.66 -2.71
C ARG A 500 24.38 -5.81 -2.85
N HIS A 501 23.95 -7.02 -2.64
CA HIS A 501 24.75 -8.17 -3.04
C HIS A 501 24.93 -8.13 -4.58
N PRO A 502 26.15 -8.15 -5.13
CA PRO A 502 26.40 -7.89 -6.54
C PRO A 502 25.87 -8.95 -7.54
N SER A 503 25.17 -9.97 -7.08
CA SER A 503 24.83 -11.15 -7.90
C SER A 503 23.50 -11.09 -8.64
N ASN A 504 22.73 -9.99 -8.60
CA ASN A 504 21.43 -9.92 -9.25
C ASN A 504 21.22 -8.66 -10.10
N ILE A 505 22.22 -8.33 -10.93
CA ILE A 505 22.07 -7.39 -12.03
C ILE A 505 22.57 -8.08 -13.29
N GLU A 506 21.70 -8.83 -13.92
CA GLU A 506 21.71 -9.13 -15.36
C GLU A 506 20.27 -9.14 -15.89
#